data_e53e442ef040380268ec62fecbe99a46
#
_entry.id   e53e442ef040380268ec62fecbe99a46
#
_cell.length_a   1.000
_cell.length_b   1.000
_cell.length_c   1.000
_cell.angle_alpha   90.00
_cell.angle_beta   90.00
_cell.angle_gamma   90.00
#
_symmetry.space_group_name_H-M   'P 1'
#
loop_
_entity.id
_entity.type
_entity.pdbx_description
1 polymer ?
#
loop_
_entity_poly.entity_id
_entity_poly.type
_entity_poly.pdbx_seq_one_letter_code
_entity_poly.pdbx_strand_id
1 'polypeptide(L)'
;MKIAAFDIGGTALKMGVMARDGRLLETARQSINDSDGDRILQAMLSWLAAHPSCEGIAISAPGYIDPAQRFYHHGRRYPSI
;
A
#
# COMPACT_ATOMS: atom_id res chain seq x y z
N MET A 1 0.36 -3.10 18.74
CA MET A 1 -0.40 -2.77 17.54
C MET A 1 0.42 -3.10 16.30
N LYS A 2 -0.22 -3.68 15.32
CA LYS A 2 0.43 -4.00 14.05
C LYS A 2 -0.25 -3.25 12.91
N ILE A 3 0.52 -2.94 11.91
CA ILE A 3 0.08 -2.17 10.77
C ILE A 3 0.38 -2.96 9.51
N ALA A 4 -0.61 -3.10 8.65
CA ALA A 4 -0.40 -3.65 7.32
C ALA A 4 0.13 -2.54 6.44
N ALA A 5 1.27 -2.77 5.82
CA ALA A 5 1.94 -1.76 5.01
C ALA A 5 1.98 -2.22 3.56
N PHE A 6 1.70 -1.30 2.66
CA PHE A 6 1.71 -1.59 1.23
C PHE A 6 2.52 -0.51 0.52
N ASP A 7 3.38 -0.96 -0.37
CA ASP A 7 4.16 -0.06 -1.21
C ASP A 7 3.88 -0.44 -2.66
N ILE A 8 3.13 0.39 -3.34
CA ILE A 8 2.68 0.12 -4.70
C ILE A 8 3.69 0.75 -5.65
N GLY A 9 4.47 -0.08 -6.31
CA GLY A 9 5.41 0.38 -7.30
C GLY A 9 4.89 0.21 -8.71
N GLY A 10 5.72 0.53 -9.68
CA GLY A 10 5.35 0.35 -11.08
C GLY A 10 5.35 -1.09 -11.54
N THR A 11 6.15 -1.93 -10.93
CA THR A 11 6.31 -3.32 -11.35
C THR A 11 6.05 -4.32 -10.24
N ALA A 12 5.93 -3.85 -9.02
CA ALA A 12 5.74 -4.75 -7.88
C ALA A 12 4.93 -4.08 -6.80
N LEU A 13 4.15 -4.89 -6.13
CA LEU A 13 3.48 -4.53 -4.91
C LEU A 13 4.24 -5.17 -3.77
N LYS A 14 4.72 -4.38 -2.82
CA LYS A 14 5.36 -4.89 -1.62
C LYS A 14 4.37 -4.78 -0.48
N MET A 15 4.31 -5.82 0.31
CA MET A 15 3.36 -5.88 1.42
C MET A 15 4.12 -6.23 2.67
N GLY A 16 3.67 -5.72 3.78
CA GLY A 16 4.34 -6.00 5.02
C GLY A 16 3.41 -5.92 6.21
N VAL A 17 3.91 -6.45 7.32
CA VAL A 17 3.31 -6.24 8.62
C VAL A 17 4.37 -5.56 9.45
N MET A 18 4.01 -4.43 10.02
CA MET A 18 4.94 -3.60 10.78
C MET A 18 4.49 -3.54 12.21
N ALA A 19 5.45 -3.69 13.12
CA ALA A 19 5.18 -3.49 14.53
C ALA A 19 5.04 -2.01 14.81
N ARG A 20 4.49 -1.72 15.97
CA ARG A 20 4.27 -0.35 16.43
C ARG A 20 5.53 0.50 16.39
N ASP A 21 6.69 -0.11 16.66
CA ASP A 21 7.95 0.60 16.71
C ASP A 21 8.62 0.75 15.35
N GLY A 22 7.94 0.32 14.28
CA GLY A 22 8.44 0.47 12.92
C GLY A 22 9.19 -0.73 12.39
N ARG A 23 9.36 -1.79 13.18
CA ARG A 23 10.05 -2.98 12.68
C ARG A 23 9.14 -3.76 11.75
N LEU A 24 9.70 -4.19 10.64
CA LEU A 24 8.98 -5.09 9.75
C LEU A 24 9.02 -6.50 10.31
N LEU A 25 7.85 -7.08 10.49
CA LEU A 25 7.71 -8.42 11.06
C LEU A 25 7.55 -9.47 9.97
N GLU A 26 6.99 -9.09 8.86
CA GLU A 26 6.73 -10.03 7.78
C GLU A 26 6.65 -9.22 6.49
N THR A 27 7.18 -9.74 5.40
CA THR A 27 7.10 -9.07 4.12
C THR A 27 6.81 -10.05 3.01
N ALA A 28 6.20 -9.54 1.95
CA ALA A 28 5.96 -10.28 0.73
C ALA A 28 6.03 -9.32 -0.44
N ARG A 29 6.18 -9.87 -1.62
CA ARG A 29 6.29 -9.08 -2.83
C ARG A 29 5.55 -9.80 -3.94
N GLN A 30 4.83 -9.05 -4.74
CA GLN A 30 4.09 -9.60 -5.87
C GLN A 30 4.35 -8.73 -7.08
N SER A 31 4.69 -9.35 -8.20
CA SER A 31 4.83 -8.63 -9.44
C SER A 31 3.47 -8.15 -9.89
N ILE A 32 3.41 -6.94 -10.36
CA ILE A 32 2.17 -6.35 -10.84
C ILE A 32 2.41 -5.67 -12.16
N ASN A 33 1.33 -5.48 -12.86
CA ASN A 33 1.30 -4.69 -14.06
C ASN A 33 0.63 -3.38 -13.67
N ASP A 34 1.18 -2.28 -14.08
CA ASP A 34 0.72 -0.98 -13.62
C ASP A 34 -0.70 -0.65 -14.06
N SER A 35 -1.24 -1.37 -15.01
CA SER A 35 -2.61 -1.15 -15.44
C SER A 35 -3.60 -2.07 -14.74
N ASP A 36 -3.16 -2.84 -13.76
CA ASP A 36 -3.99 -3.89 -13.18
C ASP A 36 -4.41 -3.55 -11.76
N GLY A 37 -5.20 -2.50 -11.65
CA GLY A 37 -5.65 -2.05 -10.34
C GLY A 37 -6.47 -3.07 -9.57
N ASP A 38 -7.26 -3.87 -10.28
CA ASP A 38 -8.08 -4.88 -9.61
C ASP A 38 -7.23 -5.95 -8.94
N ARG A 39 -6.15 -6.36 -9.60
CA ARG A 39 -5.26 -7.35 -9.00
C ARG A 39 -4.51 -6.79 -7.82
N ILE A 40 -4.12 -5.53 -7.89
CA ILE A 40 -3.47 -4.87 -6.77
C ILE A 40 -4.41 -4.85 -5.58
N LEU A 41 -5.65 -4.44 -5.80
CA LEU A 41 -6.63 -4.39 -4.73
C LEU A 41 -6.90 -5.78 -4.15
N GLN A 42 -7.03 -6.78 -5.01
CA GLN A 42 -7.24 -8.15 -4.55
C GLN A 42 -6.09 -8.63 -3.68
N ALA A 43 -4.86 -8.34 -4.10
CA ALA A 43 -3.69 -8.74 -3.32
C ALA A 43 -3.68 -8.07 -1.96
N MET A 44 -4.01 -6.79 -1.92
CA MET A 44 -4.06 -6.06 -0.65
C MET A 44 -5.13 -6.62 0.27
N LEU A 45 -6.31 -6.90 -0.27
CA LEU A 45 -7.39 -7.45 0.54
C LEU A 45 -7.05 -8.86 1.05
N SER A 46 -6.38 -9.66 0.23
CA SER A 46 -5.94 -10.99 0.65
C SER A 46 -4.92 -10.88 1.78
N TRP A 47 -4.01 -9.93 1.69
CA TRP A 47 -3.01 -9.72 2.74
C TRP A 47 -3.69 -9.33 4.05
N LEU A 48 -4.65 -8.41 3.97
CA LEU A 48 -5.38 -7.99 5.16
C LEU A 48 -6.15 -9.15 5.78
N ALA A 49 -6.77 -9.97 4.95
CA ALA A 49 -7.51 -11.13 5.46
C ALA A 49 -6.58 -12.13 6.14
N ALA A 50 -5.36 -12.25 5.66
CA ALA A 50 -4.38 -13.16 6.25
C ALA A 50 -3.75 -12.62 7.52
N HIS A 51 -3.91 -11.32 7.78
CA HIS A 51 -3.27 -10.68 8.94
C HIS A 51 -4.31 -9.89 9.73
N PRO A 52 -5.28 -10.59 10.34
CA PRO A 52 -6.37 -9.90 11.02
C PRO A 52 -5.95 -9.15 12.28
N SER A 53 -4.72 -9.38 12.76
CA SER A 53 -4.24 -8.65 13.92
C SER A 53 -3.76 -7.25 13.58
N CYS A 54 -3.70 -6.90 12.30
CA CYS A 54 -3.33 -5.54 11.92
C CYS A 54 -4.49 -4.60 12.20
N GLU A 55 -4.18 -3.49 12.83
CA GLU A 55 -5.18 -2.52 13.26
C GLU A 55 -5.13 -1.23 12.44
N GLY A 56 -4.15 -1.11 11.59
CA GLY A 56 -4.01 0.05 10.75
C GLY A 56 -3.45 -0.33 9.41
N ILE A 57 -3.54 0.60 8.49
CA ILE A 57 -3.08 0.39 7.12
C ILE A 57 -2.24 1.60 6.73
N ALA A 58 -1.07 1.34 6.17
CA ALA A 58 -0.23 2.39 5.60
C ALA A 58 0.00 2.05 4.13
N ILE A 59 -0.20 3.02 3.27
CA ILE A 59 -0.04 2.82 1.84
C ILE A 59 0.91 3.88 1.30
N SER A 60 1.90 3.42 0.54
CA SER A 60 2.79 4.29 -0.19
C SER A 60 2.64 3.98 -1.67
N ALA A 61 2.48 4.99 -2.47
CA ALA A 61 2.41 4.84 -3.90
C ALA A 61 3.38 5.83 -4.53
N PRO A 62 4.00 5.49 -5.64
CA PRO A 62 4.89 6.43 -6.29
C PRO A 62 4.06 7.61 -6.70
N GLY A 63 4.58 8.66 -6.41
CA GLY A 63 3.92 9.83 -6.38
C GLY A 63 3.24 10.42 -7.52
N TYR A 64 2.70 9.75 -8.39
CA TYR A 64 1.92 10.50 -9.32
C TYR A 64 0.46 10.53 -8.91
N ILE A 65 0.06 11.66 -8.41
CA ILE A 65 -1.34 11.94 -8.15
C ILE A 65 -1.68 13.16 -8.96
N ASP A 66 -2.67 13.05 -9.80
CA ASP A 66 -3.09 14.16 -10.61
C ASP A 66 -3.82 15.18 -9.73
N PRO A 67 -3.23 16.34 -9.53
CA PRO A 67 -3.86 17.32 -8.64
C PRO A 67 -5.23 17.79 -9.11
N ALA A 68 -5.48 17.67 -10.37
CA ALA A 68 -6.78 18.07 -10.89
C ALA A 68 -7.89 17.14 -10.42
N GLN A 69 -7.51 15.99 -9.96
CA GLN A 69 -8.49 15.07 -9.43
C GLN A 69 -8.55 15.08 -7.95
N ARG A 70 -7.70 15.68 -7.45
CA ARG A 70 -7.64 15.91 -6.15
C ARG A 70 -7.22 15.16 -5.24
N PHE A 71 -6.68 14.88 -5.13
CA PHE A 71 -6.19 14.38 -4.26
C PHE A 71 -5.10 14.26 -4.37
N TYR A 72 -4.13 14.31 -4.61
CA TYR A 72 -3.27 14.43 -4.92
C TYR A 72 -2.34 14.54 -4.89
N HIS A 73 -1.07 14.55 -4.98
CA HIS A 73 -0.43 14.79 -5.12
C HIS A 73 0.57 14.99 -5.30
N HIS A 74 1.52 15.00 -5.42
CA HIS A 74 2.36 15.26 -5.41
C HIS A 74 2.81 16.02 -4.79
N GLY A 75 3.05 15.72 -4.63
CA GLY A 75 3.20 16.27 -3.88
C GLY A 75 2.53 16.93 -3.45
N ARG A 76 2.12 17.07 -3.31
CA ARG A 76 1.41 17.41 -2.89
C ARG A 76 0.51 17.28 -2.49
N ARG A 77 -0.02 16.98 -2.19
CA ARG A 77 -0.95 16.83 -1.71
C ARG A 77 -1.31 15.83 -1.61
N TYR A 78 -1.59 15.27 -1.16
CA TYR A 78 -2.13 14.34 -1.11
C TYR A 78 -3.00 14.17 -0.62
N PRO A 79 -3.37 14.08 -0.59
CA PRO A 79 -4.16 13.69 -0.26
C PRO A 79 -4.47 12.78 0.08
N SER A 80 -4.84 12.55 0.04
CA SER A 80 -5.41 11.65 0.38
C SER A 80 -5.23 10.43 0.04
N ILE A 81 -4.72 9.81 0.09
CA ILE A 81 -4.73 8.52 -0.20
C ILE A 81 -5.28 7.73 0.83
#